data_ac163bf6a334097471fcf90ee6b21b89
#
_entry.id   ac163bf6a334097471fcf90ee6b21b89
#
_cell.length_a   1.000
_cell.length_b   1.000
_cell.length_c   1.000
_cell.angle_alpha   90.00
_cell.angle_beta   90.00
_cell.angle_gamma   90.00
#
_symmetry.space_group_name_H-M   'P 1'
#
loop_
_entity.id
_entity.type
_entity.pdbx_description
1 polymer ?
#
loop_
_entity_poly.entity_id
_entity_poly.type
_entity_poly.pdbx_seq_one_letter_code
_entity_poly.pdbx_strand_id
1 'polypeptide(L)'
;IMGVTFCAVAAEHPLALHAAASNPALAAFLEECKSGGTTEAELATQEKKGMPTGLFVTHPLTGAKVEVWVGNYVLMSYGDGAVMGVPAHDERDFAFALKYDLPIKQVVSVKDQAFNDTEWQEWYGDKQSCVCINSGELDGLNQKAAVNKVAELLAAKGLGEKKTTWRLRDWGISRQRYWGTPIRSEERRVGKECLR
;
A
#
# COMPACT_ATOMS: atom_id res chain seq x y z
N ILE A 1 7.77 -1.24 8.37
CA ILE A 1 8.77 -1.58 7.35
C ILE A 1 9.40 -2.96 7.59
N MET A 2 9.67 -3.37 8.81
CA MET A 2 10.32 -4.65 9.12
C MET A 2 9.46 -5.89 8.85
N GLY A 3 8.15 -5.72 8.71
CA GLY A 3 7.19 -6.78 8.37
C GLY A 3 6.89 -6.90 6.89
N VAL A 4 7.61 -6.18 6.03
CA VAL A 4 7.42 -6.26 4.58
C VAL A 4 7.85 -7.63 4.09
N THR A 5 6.93 -8.32 3.39
CA THR A 5 7.18 -9.66 2.82
C THR A 5 7.03 -9.69 1.31
N PHE A 6 6.30 -8.75 0.73
CA PHE A 6 6.20 -8.55 -0.71
C PHE A 6 6.08 -7.06 -1.06
N CYS A 7 6.29 -6.73 -2.31
CA CYS A 7 6.07 -5.39 -2.86
C CYS A 7 5.09 -5.51 -4.02
N ALA A 8 3.99 -4.77 -3.98
CA ALA A 8 3.03 -4.76 -5.08
C ALA A 8 3.19 -3.48 -5.91
N VAL A 9 3.19 -3.62 -7.23
CA VAL A 9 3.30 -2.52 -8.18
C VAL A 9 2.06 -2.43 -9.07
N ALA A 10 1.79 -1.23 -9.58
CA ALA A 10 0.74 -1.00 -10.55
C ALA A 10 1.03 -1.71 -11.89
N ALA A 11 -0.01 -2.00 -12.65
CA ALA A 11 0.13 -2.64 -13.96
C ALA A 11 0.95 -1.80 -14.97
N GLU A 12 0.92 -0.47 -14.83
CA GLU A 12 1.67 0.46 -15.65
C GLU A 12 3.10 0.72 -15.15
N HIS A 13 3.47 0.16 -14.02
CA HIS A 13 4.78 0.39 -13.43
C HIS A 13 5.89 -0.19 -14.33
N PRO A 14 7.04 0.50 -14.49
CA PRO A 14 8.14 0.04 -15.35
C PRO A 14 8.63 -1.38 -15.06
N LEU A 15 8.67 -1.80 -13.79
CA LEU A 15 9.05 -3.17 -13.41
C LEU A 15 8.04 -4.20 -13.91
N ALA A 16 6.73 -3.89 -13.86
CA ALA A 16 5.68 -4.77 -14.37
C ALA A 16 5.82 -4.95 -15.88
N LEU A 17 6.00 -3.86 -16.61
CA LEU A 17 6.19 -3.88 -18.06
C LEU A 17 7.47 -4.63 -18.45
N HIS A 18 8.56 -4.42 -17.72
CA HIS A 18 9.82 -5.13 -17.95
C HIS A 18 9.66 -6.65 -17.78
N ALA A 19 9.02 -7.08 -16.69
CA ALA A 19 8.77 -8.49 -16.42
C ALA A 19 7.83 -9.13 -17.46
N ALA A 20 6.80 -8.40 -17.89
CA ALA A 20 5.84 -8.88 -18.88
C ALA A 20 6.44 -9.10 -20.26
N ALA A 21 7.54 -8.43 -20.61
CA ALA A 21 8.21 -8.60 -21.89
C ALA A 21 8.69 -10.04 -22.14
N SER A 22 8.97 -10.80 -21.08
CA SER A 22 9.39 -12.21 -21.13
C SER A 22 8.33 -13.20 -20.61
N ASN A 23 7.18 -12.71 -20.14
CA ASN A 23 6.12 -13.52 -19.52
C ASN A 23 4.76 -13.19 -20.13
N PRO A 24 4.28 -13.97 -21.11
CA PRO A 24 2.98 -13.74 -21.77
C PRO A 24 1.78 -13.78 -20.81
N ALA A 25 1.83 -14.63 -19.78
CA ALA A 25 0.75 -14.69 -18.78
C ALA A 25 0.67 -13.38 -17.96
N LEU A 26 1.82 -12.85 -17.59
CA LEU A 26 1.88 -11.55 -16.90
C LEU A 26 1.41 -10.43 -17.82
N ALA A 27 1.79 -10.44 -19.11
CA ALA A 27 1.32 -9.47 -20.07
C ALA A 27 -0.21 -9.46 -20.22
N ALA A 28 -0.84 -10.64 -20.27
CA ALA A 28 -2.29 -10.76 -20.28
C ALA A 28 -2.93 -10.22 -18.99
N PHE A 29 -2.33 -10.49 -17.85
CA PHE A 29 -2.80 -9.94 -16.56
C PHE A 29 -2.69 -8.41 -16.48
N LEU A 30 -1.64 -7.81 -17.06
CA LEU A 30 -1.53 -6.35 -17.13
C LEU A 30 -2.68 -5.73 -17.94
N GLU A 31 -3.06 -6.36 -19.06
CA GLU A 31 -4.19 -5.90 -19.86
C GLU A 31 -5.54 -6.07 -19.11
N GLU A 32 -5.71 -7.17 -18.36
CA GLU A 32 -6.87 -7.35 -17.47
C GLU A 32 -6.95 -6.21 -16.45
N CYS A 33 -5.84 -5.87 -15.81
CA CYS A 33 -5.80 -4.78 -14.82
C CYS A 33 -6.15 -3.42 -15.42
N LYS A 34 -5.70 -3.12 -16.63
CA LYS A 34 -6.01 -1.86 -17.32
C LYS A 34 -7.47 -1.75 -17.74
N SER A 35 -8.12 -2.86 -18.04
CA SER A 35 -9.54 -2.89 -18.40
C SER A 35 -10.48 -2.82 -17.21
N GLY A 36 -9.98 -3.06 -16.00
CA GLY A 36 -10.71 -2.88 -14.75
C GLY A 36 -10.96 -1.42 -14.44
N GLY A 37 -11.90 -1.14 -13.52
CA GLY A 37 -12.20 0.22 -13.08
C GLY A 37 -10.96 0.92 -12.51
N THR A 38 -10.80 2.19 -12.84
CA THR A 38 -9.63 3.00 -12.41
C THR A 38 -9.95 3.92 -11.24
N THR A 39 -11.18 3.91 -10.75
CA THR A 39 -11.57 4.78 -9.63
C THR A 39 -11.24 4.12 -8.29
N GLU A 40 -10.80 4.93 -7.33
CA GLU A 40 -10.48 4.48 -5.97
C GLU A 40 -11.67 3.76 -5.29
N ALA A 41 -12.90 4.14 -5.62
CA ALA A 41 -14.12 3.52 -5.09
C ALA A 41 -14.37 2.10 -5.67
N GLU A 42 -14.11 1.90 -6.95
CA GLU A 42 -14.22 0.58 -7.59
C GLU A 42 -13.14 -0.37 -7.09
N LEU A 43 -11.91 0.11 -6.95
CA LEU A 43 -10.80 -0.68 -6.41
C LEU A 43 -10.99 -1.07 -4.95
N ALA A 44 -11.72 -0.29 -4.17
CA ALA A 44 -12.01 -0.61 -2.76
C ALA A 44 -12.95 -1.81 -2.60
N THR A 45 -13.81 -2.06 -3.59
CA THR A 45 -14.81 -3.16 -3.57
C THR A 45 -14.40 -4.37 -4.40
N GLN A 46 -13.39 -4.22 -5.25
CA GLN A 46 -12.94 -5.28 -6.14
C GLN A 46 -12.10 -6.33 -5.39
N GLU A 47 -12.26 -7.59 -5.78
CA GLU A 47 -11.40 -8.66 -5.29
C GLU A 47 -9.94 -8.39 -5.69
N LYS A 48 -9.05 -8.45 -4.70
CA LYS A 48 -7.62 -8.28 -4.95
C LYS A 48 -7.05 -9.46 -5.68
N LYS A 49 -6.48 -9.18 -6.84
CA LYS A 49 -5.73 -10.14 -7.64
C LYS A 49 -4.30 -9.66 -7.81
N GLY A 50 -3.39 -10.61 -7.89
CA GLY A 50 -1.98 -10.32 -8.14
C GLY A 50 -1.29 -11.44 -8.89
N MET A 51 -0.17 -11.08 -9.51
CA MET A 51 0.70 -12.03 -10.21
C MET A 51 2.16 -11.71 -9.91
N PRO A 52 3.00 -12.72 -9.59
CA PRO A 52 4.42 -12.51 -9.34
C PRO A 52 5.13 -12.09 -10.63
N THR A 53 6.07 -11.16 -10.51
CA THR A 53 6.89 -10.72 -11.64
C THR A 53 8.14 -11.56 -11.84
N GLY A 54 8.54 -12.36 -10.83
CA GLY A 54 9.84 -13.02 -10.77
C GLY A 54 11.01 -12.08 -10.46
N LEU A 55 10.73 -10.80 -10.23
CA LEU A 55 11.74 -9.82 -9.82
C LEU A 55 11.76 -9.66 -8.30
N PHE A 56 12.89 -9.20 -7.79
CA PHE A 56 13.09 -8.94 -6.37
C PHE A 56 13.67 -7.55 -6.16
N VAL A 57 13.23 -6.89 -5.11
CA VAL A 57 13.85 -5.67 -4.59
C VAL A 57 14.56 -5.94 -3.28
N THR A 58 15.56 -5.12 -2.96
CA THR A 58 16.30 -5.27 -1.71
C THR A 58 15.67 -4.42 -0.62
N HIS A 59 15.32 -5.05 0.49
CA HIS A 59 14.79 -4.35 1.66
C HIS A 59 15.86 -3.39 2.22
N PRO A 60 15.55 -2.08 2.38
CA PRO A 60 16.57 -1.06 2.65
C PRO A 60 17.27 -1.19 4.00
N LEU A 61 16.64 -1.78 5.01
CA LEU A 61 17.22 -1.93 6.34
C LEU A 61 17.85 -3.30 6.56
N THR A 62 17.19 -4.37 6.10
CA THR A 62 17.63 -5.75 6.36
C THR A 62 18.52 -6.33 5.27
N GLY A 63 18.47 -5.78 4.05
CA GLY A 63 19.15 -6.34 2.88
C GLY A 63 18.45 -7.59 2.30
N ALA A 64 17.34 -8.03 2.88
CA ALA A 64 16.61 -9.19 2.40
C ALA A 64 15.99 -8.92 1.03
N LYS A 65 15.87 -9.99 0.23
CA LYS A 65 15.14 -9.92 -1.05
C LYS A 65 13.65 -9.99 -0.78
N VAL A 66 12.90 -9.07 -1.37
CA VAL A 66 11.44 -8.97 -1.31
C VAL A 66 10.90 -9.15 -2.73
N GLU A 67 9.99 -10.09 -2.90
CA GLU A 67 9.41 -10.38 -4.20
C GLU A 67 8.49 -9.24 -4.68
N VAL A 68 8.55 -8.95 -5.98
CA VAL A 68 7.71 -7.94 -6.62
C VAL A 68 6.53 -8.60 -7.31
N TRP A 69 5.34 -8.16 -6.97
CA TRP A 69 4.07 -8.60 -7.53
C TRP A 69 3.41 -7.46 -8.30
N VAL A 70 2.63 -7.77 -9.31
CA VAL A 70 1.67 -6.82 -9.88
C VAL A 70 0.35 -7.01 -9.17
N GLY A 71 -0.24 -5.92 -8.67
CA GLY A 71 -1.56 -5.94 -8.02
C GLY A 71 -2.58 -5.09 -8.77
N ASN A 72 -3.77 -5.64 -9.01
CA ASN A 72 -4.88 -4.90 -9.66
C ASN A 72 -5.43 -3.73 -8.81
N TYR A 73 -4.98 -3.62 -7.56
CA TYR A 73 -5.42 -2.62 -6.58
C TYR A 73 -4.40 -1.51 -6.34
N VAL A 74 -3.26 -1.55 -7.02
CA VAL A 74 -2.22 -0.51 -6.93
C VAL A 74 -2.40 0.49 -8.05
N LEU A 75 -2.52 1.77 -7.67
CA LEU A 75 -2.66 2.87 -8.62
C LEU A 75 -1.30 3.50 -8.90
N MET A 76 -1.00 3.75 -10.18
CA MET A 76 0.22 4.47 -10.57
C MET A 76 0.27 5.90 -10.04
N SER A 77 -0.89 6.51 -9.81
CA SER A 77 -1.02 7.87 -9.24
C SER A 77 -0.76 7.94 -7.73
N TYR A 78 -0.63 6.80 -7.04
CA TYR A 78 -0.36 6.76 -5.62
C TYR A 78 1.13 6.51 -5.36
N GLY A 79 1.82 7.51 -4.85
CA GLY A 79 3.27 7.47 -4.69
C GLY A 79 3.96 7.28 -6.04
N ASP A 80 4.81 6.28 -6.13
CA ASP A 80 5.52 5.89 -7.36
C ASP A 80 4.89 4.66 -8.02
N GLY A 81 3.61 4.37 -7.75
CA GLY A 81 2.93 3.19 -8.26
C GLY A 81 3.41 1.87 -7.63
N ALA A 82 3.96 1.94 -6.43
CA ALA A 82 4.43 0.79 -5.67
C ALA A 82 4.02 0.88 -4.21
N VAL A 83 3.66 -0.24 -3.61
CA VAL A 83 3.31 -0.35 -2.20
C VAL A 83 4.05 -1.50 -1.54
N MET A 84 4.40 -1.33 -0.28
CA MET A 84 4.99 -2.38 0.55
C MET A 84 3.86 -3.20 1.20
N GLY A 85 3.85 -4.51 0.97
CA GLY A 85 2.91 -5.42 1.62
C GLY A 85 3.40 -5.83 3.01
N VAL A 86 2.55 -5.63 4.02
CA VAL A 86 2.81 -5.97 5.43
C VAL A 86 1.68 -6.86 5.98
N PRO A 87 1.63 -8.13 5.57
CA PRO A 87 0.49 -9.00 5.85
C PRO A 87 0.15 -9.14 7.34
N ALA A 88 1.14 -9.18 8.20
CA ALA A 88 0.89 -9.37 9.63
C ALA A 88 0.14 -8.20 10.31
N HIS A 89 0.09 -7.01 9.68
CA HIS A 89 -0.42 -5.79 10.30
C HIS A 89 -1.31 -4.94 9.39
N ASP A 90 -1.72 -5.48 8.26
CA ASP A 90 -2.72 -4.90 7.35
C ASP A 90 -3.67 -6.01 6.89
N GLU A 91 -4.96 -5.87 7.19
CA GLU A 91 -6.00 -6.86 6.90
C GLU A 91 -6.07 -7.23 5.43
N ARG A 92 -5.88 -6.25 4.56
CA ARG A 92 -5.96 -6.46 3.11
C ARG A 92 -4.75 -7.21 2.58
N ASP A 93 -3.57 -6.91 3.12
CA ASP A 93 -2.35 -7.62 2.78
C ASP A 93 -2.34 -9.02 3.38
N PHE A 94 -2.96 -9.20 4.56
CA PHE A 94 -3.15 -10.51 5.19
C PHE A 94 -3.98 -11.44 4.31
N ALA A 95 -5.15 -10.98 3.85
CA ALA A 95 -6.01 -11.74 2.94
C ALA A 95 -5.30 -12.06 1.61
N PHE A 96 -4.52 -11.12 1.08
CA PHE A 96 -3.72 -11.32 -0.11
C PHE A 96 -2.62 -12.38 0.10
N ALA A 97 -1.93 -12.30 1.23
CA ALA A 97 -0.87 -13.26 1.57
C ALA A 97 -1.41 -14.69 1.75
N LEU A 98 -2.56 -14.86 2.42
CA LEU A 98 -3.21 -16.16 2.53
C LEU A 98 -3.61 -16.73 1.15
N LYS A 99 -4.15 -15.87 0.28
CA LYS A 99 -4.59 -16.30 -1.07
C LYS A 99 -3.44 -16.78 -1.94
N TYR A 100 -2.27 -16.20 -1.82
CA TYR A 100 -1.10 -16.48 -2.67
C TYR A 100 0.05 -17.18 -1.93
N ASP A 101 -0.21 -17.68 -0.73
CA ASP A 101 0.77 -18.40 0.10
C ASP A 101 2.07 -17.60 0.33
N LEU A 102 1.91 -16.31 0.59
CA LEU A 102 3.02 -15.40 0.87
C LEU A 102 3.37 -15.41 2.36
N PRO A 103 4.64 -15.20 2.72
CA PRO A 103 5.07 -15.16 4.11
C PRO A 103 4.35 -14.06 4.91
N ILE A 104 3.92 -14.40 6.12
CA ILE A 104 3.33 -13.47 7.09
C ILE A 104 4.30 -13.35 8.25
N LYS A 105 4.92 -12.17 8.42
CA LYS A 105 5.92 -11.93 9.45
C LYS A 105 5.40 -10.98 10.51
N GLN A 106 5.14 -11.50 11.71
CA GLN A 106 4.78 -10.66 12.85
C GLN A 106 5.95 -9.78 13.28
N VAL A 107 5.73 -8.47 13.35
CA VAL A 107 6.73 -7.48 13.80
C VAL A 107 6.17 -6.52 14.86
N VAL A 108 4.93 -6.72 15.25
CA VAL A 108 4.27 -5.96 16.32
C VAL A 108 3.59 -6.95 17.26
N SER A 109 3.66 -6.70 18.54
CA SER A 109 2.99 -7.47 19.59
C SER A 109 2.19 -6.56 20.51
N VAL A 110 1.05 -7.04 20.94
CA VAL A 110 0.23 -6.45 22.01
C VAL A 110 0.26 -7.39 23.22
N LYS A 111 0.33 -6.82 24.41
CA LYS A 111 0.40 -7.60 25.64
C LYS A 111 -0.80 -8.55 25.76
N ASP A 112 -0.54 -9.78 26.17
CA ASP A 112 -1.53 -10.83 26.40
C ASP A 112 -2.34 -11.24 25.16
N GLN A 113 -1.83 -10.93 23.95
CA GLN A 113 -2.42 -11.35 22.68
C GLN A 113 -1.49 -12.34 21.95
N ALA A 114 -2.06 -13.46 21.48
CA ALA A 114 -1.34 -14.45 20.70
C ALA A 114 -1.57 -14.22 19.20
N PHE A 115 -0.47 -14.19 18.43
CA PHE A 115 -0.54 -14.05 16.97
C PHE A 115 -0.90 -15.38 16.30
N ASN A 116 -1.77 -15.32 15.30
CA ASN A 116 -2.13 -16.42 14.42
C ASN A 116 -1.99 -15.96 12.97
N ASP A 117 -1.27 -16.70 12.16
CA ASP A 117 -1.01 -16.40 10.76
C ASP A 117 -2.08 -16.96 9.79
N THR A 118 -3.10 -17.64 10.32
CA THR A 118 -4.18 -18.23 9.53
C THR A 118 -5.48 -17.44 9.58
N GLU A 119 -5.66 -16.58 10.58
CA GLU A 119 -6.88 -15.84 10.80
C GLU A 119 -6.59 -14.41 11.29
N TRP A 120 -7.16 -13.41 10.62
CA TRP A 120 -7.01 -12.01 10.99
C TRP A 120 -7.69 -11.69 12.33
N GLN A 121 -7.02 -10.89 13.15
CA GLN A 121 -7.56 -10.34 14.38
C GLN A 121 -7.40 -8.82 14.42
N GLU A 122 -8.39 -8.10 14.94
CA GLU A 122 -8.40 -6.63 14.94
C GLU A 122 -7.16 -5.98 15.58
N TRP A 123 -6.60 -6.61 16.63
CA TRP A 123 -5.43 -6.07 17.29
C TRP A 123 -4.15 -6.05 16.44
N TYR A 124 -4.11 -6.77 15.31
CA TYR A 124 -2.96 -6.75 14.40
C TYR A 124 -2.73 -5.36 13.82
N GLY A 125 -3.78 -4.54 13.71
CA GLY A 125 -3.75 -3.16 13.28
C GLY A 125 -3.59 -2.13 14.42
N ASP A 126 -3.50 -2.57 15.69
CA ASP A 126 -3.38 -1.64 16.82
C ASP A 126 -2.04 -0.90 16.80
N LYS A 127 -2.11 0.43 16.82
CA LYS A 127 -0.95 1.33 16.78
C LYS A 127 -0.65 1.97 18.13
N GLN A 128 -1.51 1.80 19.13
CA GLN A 128 -1.39 2.52 20.41
C GLN A 128 -0.74 1.66 21.51
N SER A 129 -1.18 0.42 21.63
CA SER A 129 -0.76 -0.49 22.71
C SER A 129 0.34 -1.44 22.27
N CYS A 130 0.85 -1.29 21.05
CA CYS A 130 1.81 -2.21 20.46
C CYS A 130 3.26 -1.87 20.76
N VAL A 131 4.08 -2.91 20.76
CA VAL A 131 5.54 -2.82 20.77
C VAL A 131 6.13 -3.60 19.58
N CYS A 132 7.23 -3.12 19.05
CA CYS A 132 7.94 -3.81 17.99
C CYS A 132 8.61 -5.07 18.50
N ILE A 133 8.56 -6.13 17.69
CA ILE A 133 9.26 -7.40 17.89
C ILE A 133 9.84 -7.88 16.55
N ASN A 134 10.75 -8.82 16.55
CA ASN A 134 11.36 -9.40 15.35
C ASN A 134 11.89 -8.34 14.35
N SER A 135 12.29 -7.21 14.86
CA SER A 135 12.65 -6.01 14.10
C SER A 135 14.05 -5.48 14.41
N GLY A 136 14.87 -6.26 15.12
CA GLY A 136 16.25 -5.93 15.47
C GLY A 136 16.36 -4.68 16.36
N GLU A 137 17.00 -3.62 15.88
CA GLU A 137 17.16 -2.38 16.65
C GLU A 137 15.83 -1.69 17.03
N LEU A 138 14.71 -2.12 16.49
CA LEU A 138 13.40 -1.55 16.78
C LEU A 138 12.66 -2.33 17.87
N ASP A 139 13.18 -3.49 18.30
CA ASP A 139 12.50 -4.35 19.27
C ASP A 139 12.28 -3.62 20.60
N GLY A 140 11.07 -3.78 21.15
CA GLY A 140 10.65 -3.13 22.39
C GLY A 140 10.23 -1.66 22.25
N LEU A 141 10.41 -1.06 21.07
CA LEU A 141 9.99 0.32 20.84
C LEU A 141 8.47 0.39 20.58
N ASN A 142 7.85 1.45 21.08
CA ASN A 142 6.49 1.81 20.66
C ASN A 142 6.49 2.44 19.27
N GLN A 143 5.30 2.59 18.65
CA GLN A 143 5.16 3.11 17.30
C GLN A 143 5.91 4.43 17.07
N LYS A 144 5.78 5.40 17.97
CA LYS A 144 6.38 6.73 17.80
C LYS A 144 7.90 6.68 17.82
N ALA A 145 8.48 5.91 18.73
CA ALA A 145 9.91 5.72 18.83
C ALA A 145 10.45 4.94 17.63
N ALA A 146 9.74 3.88 17.20
CA ALA A 146 10.11 3.08 16.04
C ALA A 146 10.12 3.91 14.75
N VAL A 147 9.10 4.77 14.52
CA VAL A 147 9.07 5.67 13.35
C VAL A 147 10.28 6.60 13.32
N ASN A 148 10.65 7.19 14.44
CA ASN A 148 11.82 8.06 14.52
C ASN A 148 13.12 7.28 14.25
N LYS A 149 13.25 6.11 14.86
CA LYS A 149 14.44 5.27 14.68
C LYS A 149 14.59 4.78 13.23
N VAL A 150 13.50 4.38 12.58
CA VAL A 150 13.49 4.03 11.15
C VAL A 150 13.92 5.20 10.28
N ALA A 151 13.42 6.41 10.58
CA ALA A 151 13.81 7.60 9.84
C ALA A 151 15.32 7.89 9.97
N GLU A 152 15.88 7.74 11.16
CA GLU A 152 17.34 7.87 11.40
C GLU A 152 18.14 6.83 10.60
N LEU A 153 17.71 5.55 10.64
CA LEU A 153 18.39 4.47 9.93
C LEU A 153 18.35 4.65 8.41
N LEU A 154 17.24 5.13 7.86
CA LEU A 154 17.10 5.40 6.43
C LEU A 154 17.90 6.64 6.03
N ALA A 155 17.88 7.70 6.84
CA ALA A 155 18.67 8.91 6.61
C ALA A 155 20.18 8.63 6.62
N ALA A 156 20.66 7.79 7.55
CA ALA A 156 22.05 7.37 7.62
C ALA A 156 22.51 6.62 6.35
N LYS A 157 21.59 5.96 5.65
CA LYS A 157 21.83 5.28 4.36
C LYS A 157 21.56 6.16 3.14
N GLY A 158 21.07 7.39 3.33
CA GLY A 158 20.64 8.27 2.22
C GLY A 158 19.42 7.77 1.46
N LEU A 159 18.60 6.89 2.07
CA LEU A 159 17.46 6.22 1.42
C LEU A 159 16.10 6.79 1.82
N GLY A 160 16.06 7.76 2.72
CA GLY A 160 14.81 8.38 3.13
C GLY A 160 14.97 9.37 4.27
N GLU A 161 13.96 10.17 4.46
CA GLU A 161 13.89 11.18 5.52
C GLU A 161 12.47 11.28 6.10
N LYS A 162 12.34 11.87 7.28
CA LYS A 162 11.05 12.17 7.87
C LYS A 162 10.46 13.41 7.21
N LYS A 163 9.39 13.24 6.44
CA LYS A 163 8.71 14.32 5.75
C LYS A 163 7.27 14.48 6.24
N THR A 164 6.87 15.70 6.52
CA THR A 164 5.47 16.04 6.81
C THR A 164 4.80 16.48 5.53
N THR A 165 3.78 15.75 5.11
CA THR A 165 2.98 16.09 3.94
C THR A 165 1.61 16.55 4.39
N TRP A 166 1.24 17.77 4.03
CA TRP A 166 -0.09 18.31 4.27
C TRP A 166 -1.02 17.80 3.19
N ARG A 167 -2.11 17.15 3.60
CA ARG A 167 -3.16 16.68 2.69
C ARG A 167 -4.47 17.31 3.09
N LEU A 168 -5.12 17.94 2.14
CA LEU A 168 -6.51 18.33 2.23
C LEU A 168 -7.33 17.25 1.53
N ARG A 169 -8.25 16.63 2.24
CA ARG A 169 -9.24 15.75 1.59
C ARG A 169 -10.28 16.63 0.90
N ASP A 170 -10.64 16.25 -0.31
CA ASP A 170 -11.75 16.87 -0.99
C ASP A 170 -12.99 16.84 -0.11
N TRP A 171 -13.55 17.97 0.15
CA TRP A 171 -14.81 18.07 0.83
C TRP A 171 -15.91 17.48 -0.04
N GLY A 172 -16.87 16.80 0.57
CA GLY A 172 -17.99 16.25 -0.17
C GLY A 172 -18.75 17.29 -1.00
N ILE A 173 -18.64 18.54 -0.59
CA ILE A 173 -19.23 19.69 -1.28
C ILE A 173 -18.48 20.06 -2.57
N SER A 174 -17.18 19.82 -2.66
CA SER A 174 -16.38 20.09 -3.87
C SER A 174 -16.42 18.92 -4.87
N ARG A 175 -16.98 17.79 -4.49
CA ARG A 175 -17.10 16.64 -5.39
C ARG A 175 -18.16 16.90 -6.44
N GLN A 176 -17.84 16.58 -7.68
CA GLN A 176 -18.80 16.60 -8.76
C GLN A 176 -19.87 15.55 -8.50
N ARG A 177 -21.13 15.97 -8.56
CA ARG A 177 -22.28 15.10 -8.42
C ARG A 177 -23.15 15.22 -9.67
N TYR A 178 -23.80 14.15 -10.03
CA TYR A 178 -24.70 14.13 -11.17
C TYR A 178 -25.87 15.10 -10.98
N TRP A 179 -26.34 15.24 -9.75
CA TRP A 179 -27.36 16.19 -9.35
C TRP A 179 -27.12 16.67 -7.90
N GLY A 180 -27.69 17.76 -7.56
CA GLY A 180 -27.53 18.39 -6.26
C GLY A 180 -27.22 19.88 -6.41
N THR A 181 -26.86 20.53 -5.32
CA THR A 181 -26.46 21.94 -5.36
C THR A 181 -25.15 22.07 -6.16
N PRO A 182 -25.16 22.83 -7.25
CA PRO A 182 -23.95 23.04 -8.02
C PRO A 182 -22.97 23.91 -7.23
N ILE A 183 -21.72 23.49 -7.21
CA ILE A 183 -20.63 24.22 -6.61
C ILE A 183 -19.86 24.93 -7.70
N ARG A 184 -19.78 26.20 -7.59
CA ARG A 184 -19.00 26.97 -8.52
C ARG A 184 -17.53 26.84 -8.22
N SER A 185 -16.78 26.35 -9.17
CA SER A 185 -15.33 26.40 -9.19
C SER A 185 -14.86 27.34 -10.28
N GLU A 186 -13.66 27.83 -10.16
CA GLU A 186 -13.13 28.77 -11.14
C GLU A 186 -13.08 28.20 -12.55
N GLU A 187 -12.84 26.94 -12.66
CA GLU A 187 -12.85 26.27 -13.96
C GLU A 187 -14.21 26.16 -14.56
N ARG A 188 -15.25 26.18 -13.68
CA ARG A 188 -16.53 25.99 -14.18
C ARG A 188 -17.28 27.15 -14.34
N ARG A 189 -16.86 28.22 -13.81
CA ARG A 189 -17.48 29.27 -13.77
C ARG A 189 -17.82 29.78 -14.79
N VAL A 190 -17.32 29.60 -15.29
CA VAL A 190 -17.81 30.15 -16.40
C VAL A 190 -19.28 30.38 -16.30
N GLY A 191 -19.57 30.59 -15.16
CA GLY A 191 -20.70 31.36 -14.78
C GLY A 191 -22.05 30.80 -15.01
N LYS A 192 -22.24 29.77 -15.63
CA LYS A 192 -23.56 29.36 -16.01
C LYS A 192 -24.15 28.44 -15.03
N GLU A 193 -23.33 27.67 -14.45
CA GLU A 193 -23.75 26.54 -13.74
C GLU A 193 -24.25 26.82 -12.36
N CYS A 194 -23.80 27.90 -11.82
CA CYS A 194 -24.19 28.29 -10.48
C CYS A 194 -25.29 29.33 -10.42
N LEU A 195 -25.84 29.65 -11.55
CA LEU A 195 -26.92 30.62 -11.67
C LEU A 195 -28.31 30.06 -11.51
N ARG A 196 -28.43 28.75 -11.17
CA ARG A 196 -29.72 28.09 -11.14
C ARG A 196 -29.83 27.03 -10.08
#